data_93360dafb0d14a0f5461a472e1f0efb2
#
_entry.id   93360dafb0d14a0f5461a472e1f0efb2
#
_cell.length_a   1.000
_cell.length_b   1.000
_cell.length_c   1.000
_cell.angle_alpha   90.00
_cell.angle_beta   90.00
_cell.angle_gamma   90.00
#
_symmetry.space_group_name_H-M   'P 1'
#
loop_
_entity.id
_entity.type
_entity.pdbx_description
1 polymer ?
#
loop_
_entity_poly.entity_id
_entity_poly.type
_entity_poly.pdbx_seq_one_letter_code
_entity_poly.pdbx_strand_id
1 'polypeptide(L)'
;MKIRIQGIYHTDKLSIYVTDGLRRSGRRKFLYPSLKIFILSWFNDVVKEKYPDAYLVAEVFSDMAVYEKYYDSGIDSLFDFGFANKDGIIAKVVKGNTPASFYSQRLQEIEGIFSAHNKDYIDAPFYTNHDMGRSAGYYAGEDSEAQTKLAGAMNLMMSGSAFIYYGEELGMKGSGKDENKRAPMYFSSDPSAEGMCRGPSDMDDFEMKFGSYEEQKDDPSSVYQYYKKAVYYRNLYPEIRKGTVNDLPEYDSDSVAAFTKTWEELQLHVLINVSGETQTLALQENLQEAALENGLYTGEEEADLTEGNLTIPPYGIVFLRSGMK
;
A
#
# COMPACT_ATOMS: atom_id res chain seq x y z
N MET A 1 9.20 -25.44 -9.21
CA MET A 1 9.38 -24.33 -8.27
C MET A 1 10.69 -23.65 -8.62
N LYS A 2 10.66 -22.42 -9.11
CA LYS A 2 11.86 -21.60 -9.21
C LYS A 2 11.86 -20.69 -7.98
N ILE A 3 12.74 -20.94 -7.06
CA ILE A 3 13.03 -20.03 -5.95
C ILE A 3 13.94 -18.97 -6.55
N ARG A 4 13.45 -17.75 -6.69
CA ARG A 4 14.27 -16.61 -7.11
C ARG A 4 14.66 -15.86 -5.84
N ILE A 5 15.90 -16.02 -5.45
CA ILE A 5 16.49 -15.27 -4.33
C ILE A 5 16.99 -13.96 -4.95
N GLN A 6 16.34 -12.86 -4.64
CA GLN A 6 16.80 -11.53 -5.02
C GLN A 6 17.13 -10.78 -3.74
N GLY A 7 18.42 -10.72 -3.41
CA GLY A 7 18.91 -9.98 -2.26
C GLY A 7 18.99 -8.49 -2.56
N ILE A 8 18.29 -7.66 -1.80
CA ILE A 8 18.55 -6.22 -1.75
C ILE A 8 19.42 -5.99 -0.53
N TYR A 9 20.71 -5.67 -0.75
CA TYR A 9 21.62 -5.28 0.31
C TYR A 9 21.39 -3.82 0.67
N HIS A 10 20.69 -3.56 1.75
CA HIS A 10 20.81 -2.32 2.49
C HIS A 10 20.96 -2.66 3.97
N THR A 11 22.17 -2.40 4.48
CA THR A 11 22.54 -2.44 5.90
C THR A 11 22.00 -3.65 6.67
N ASP A 12 22.78 -4.75 6.65
CA ASP A 12 22.67 -5.93 7.52
C ASP A 12 21.37 -6.74 7.51
N LYS A 13 20.46 -6.52 6.56
CA LYS A 13 19.23 -7.30 6.39
C LYS A 13 19.18 -7.96 5.03
N LEU A 14 18.97 -9.28 5.02
CA LEU A 14 18.75 -10.10 3.82
C LEU A 14 17.24 -10.20 3.57
N SER A 15 16.78 -9.70 2.43
CA SER A 15 15.41 -9.93 1.98
C SER A 15 15.40 -11.01 0.91
N ILE A 16 14.59 -12.05 1.09
CA ILE A 16 14.50 -13.18 0.17
C ILE A 16 13.07 -13.26 -0.36
N TYR A 17 12.94 -13.33 -1.70
CA TYR A 17 11.66 -13.49 -2.37
C TYR A 17 11.49 -14.95 -2.83
N VAL A 18 10.38 -15.59 -2.47
CA VAL A 18 10.00 -16.92 -2.96
C VAL A 18 8.83 -16.74 -3.92
N THR A 19 9.07 -16.93 -5.23
CA THR A 19 8.01 -16.80 -6.25
C THR A 19 7.48 -18.17 -6.66
N ASP A 20 6.16 -18.34 -6.73
CA ASP A 20 5.51 -19.50 -7.34
C ASP A 20 5.27 -19.25 -8.84
N GLY A 21 6.34 -19.24 -9.60
CA GLY A 21 6.32 -19.04 -11.04
C GLY A 21 5.98 -20.33 -11.81
N LEU A 22 4.70 -20.71 -11.92
CA LEU A 22 4.25 -21.77 -12.81
C LEU A 22 3.61 -21.20 -14.07
N ARG A 23 4.45 -20.84 -15.08
CA ARG A 23 3.99 -20.77 -16.47
C ARG A 23 4.89 -21.58 -17.38
N ARG A 24 4.24 -22.57 -18.06
CA ARG A 24 4.61 -23.34 -19.26
C ARG A 24 5.50 -24.58 -19.08
N SER A 25 4.85 -25.72 -18.92
CA SER A 25 4.92 -26.89 -19.84
C SER A 25 3.97 -27.99 -19.30
N GLY A 26 3.30 -28.66 -20.18
CA GLY A 26 2.14 -29.53 -20.09
C GLY A 26 2.15 -30.75 -19.17
N ARG A 27 2.75 -30.72 -18.00
CA ARG A 27 2.49 -31.67 -16.90
C ARG A 27 2.59 -30.93 -15.57
N ARG A 28 1.43 -30.47 -15.04
CA ARG A 28 1.31 -29.94 -13.69
C ARG A 28 1.53 -31.08 -12.70
N LYS A 29 2.70 -31.18 -12.09
CA LYS A 29 2.81 -31.80 -10.78
C LYS A 29 2.36 -30.77 -9.77
N PHE A 30 1.11 -30.86 -9.33
CA PHE A 30 0.63 -30.12 -8.17
C PHE A 30 1.42 -30.62 -6.94
N LEU A 31 2.40 -29.83 -6.49
CA LEU A 31 2.86 -29.94 -5.13
C LEU A 31 1.72 -29.46 -4.25
N TYR A 32 1.26 -30.31 -3.34
CA TYR A 32 0.22 -29.97 -2.39
C TYR A 32 0.65 -28.70 -1.61
N PRO A 33 -0.24 -27.78 -1.29
CA PRO A 33 0.08 -26.59 -0.49
C PRO A 33 0.88 -26.92 0.76
N SER A 34 0.57 -28.02 1.45
CA SER A 34 1.31 -28.52 2.62
C SER A 34 2.80 -28.73 2.39
N LEU A 35 3.20 -29.23 1.21
CA LEU A 35 4.63 -29.42 0.90
C LEU A 35 5.35 -28.07 0.64
N LYS A 36 4.66 -27.11 0.04
CA LYS A 36 5.23 -25.78 -0.19
C LYS A 36 5.41 -25.04 1.13
N ILE A 37 4.42 -25.09 2.02
CA ILE A 37 4.49 -24.53 3.38
C ILE A 37 5.64 -25.19 4.15
N PHE A 38 5.76 -26.51 4.10
CA PHE A 38 6.87 -27.22 4.75
C PHE A 38 8.26 -26.76 4.24
N ILE A 39 8.42 -26.62 2.92
CA ILE A 39 9.70 -26.12 2.35
C ILE A 39 9.97 -24.69 2.80
N LEU A 40 8.96 -23.84 2.86
CA LEU A 40 9.09 -22.46 3.30
C LEU A 40 9.43 -22.39 4.80
N SER A 41 8.80 -23.26 5.63
CA SER A 41 9.11 -23.39 7.06
C SER A 41 10.56 -23.81 7.26
N TRP A 42 11.00 -24.88 6.60
CA TRP A 42 12.40 -25.30 6.66
C TRP A 42 13.37 -24.17 6.25
N PHE A 43 13.04 -23.44 5.19
CA PHE A 43 13.84 -22.31 4.73
C PHE A 43 13.89 -21.18 5.77
N ASN A 44 12.75 -20.82 6.36
CA ASN A 44 12.64 -19.83 7.42
C ASN A 44 13.52 -20.23 8.62
N ASP A 45 13.43 -21.49 9.07
CA ASP A 45 14.17 -21.99 10.21
C ASP A 45 15.69 -21.92 9.97
N VAL A 46 16.16 -22.36 8.79
CA VAL A 46 17.59 -22.32 8.43
C VAL A 46 18.13 -20.89 8.41
N VAL A 47 17.35 -19.94 7.92
CA VAL A 47 17.77 -18.54 7.88
C VAL A 47 17.76 -17.92 9.27
N LYS A 48 16.70 -18.14 10.05
CA LYS A 48 16.53 -17.57 11.39
C LYS A 48 17.52 -18.18 12.41
N GLU A 49 17.89 -19.43 12.25
CA GLU A 49 18.95 -20.06 13.07
C GLU A 49 20.27 -19.31 12.96
N LYS A 50 20.61 -18.86 11.76
CA LYS A 50 21.88 -18.16 11.50
C LYS A 50 21.76 -16.63 11.64
N TYR A 51 20.60 -16.07 11.27
CA TYR A 51 20.30 -14.65 11.25
C TYR A 51 18.93 -14.39 11.88
N PRO A 52 18.85 -14.36 13.22
CA PRO A 52 17.56 -14.24 13.92
C PRO A 52 16.75 -13.00 13.54
N ASP A 53 17.44 -11.91 13.23
CA ASP A 53 16.85 -10.63 12.85
C ASP A 53 16.59 -10.47 11.33
N ALA A 54 16.82 -11.53 10.53
CA ALA A 54 16.53 -11.46 9.10
C ALA A 54 15.02 -11.27 8.87
N TYR A 55 14.66 -10.30 8.04
CA TYR A 55 13.28 -10.12 7.59
C TYR A 55 13.05 -10.92 6.31
N LEU A 56 12.07 -11.82 6.33
CA LEU A 56 11.74 -12.69 5.23
C LEU A 56 10.34 -12.34 4.68
N VAL A 57 10.26 -12.01 3.40
CA VAL A 57 9.00 -11.79 2.70
C VAL A 57 8.87 -12.75 1.54
N ALA A 58 7.71 -13.42 1.43
CA ALA A 58 7.41 -14.34 0.33
C ALA A 58 6.36 -13.75 -0.62
N GLU A 59 6.49 -14.11 -1.89
CA GLU A 59 5.49 -13.85 -2.91
C GLU A 59 4.74 -15.13 -3.24
N VAL A 60 3.43 -15.11 -2.95
CA VAL A 60 2.49 -16.18 -3.30
C VAL A 60 1.38 -15.58 -4.15
N PHE A 61 1.58 -15.56 -5.47
CA PHE A 61 0.57 -15.07 -6.39
C PHE A 61 -0.59 -16.06 -6.50
N SER A 62 -1.61 -15.85 -5.66
CA SER A 62 -2.81 -16.68 -5.55
C SER A 62 -3.94 -15.90 -4.89
N ASP A 63 -5.12 -16.51 -4.81
CA ASP A 63 -6.22 -16.01 -4.00
C ASP A 63 -5.84 -15.99 -2.51
N MET A 64 -6.42 -15.08 -1.73
CA MET A 64 -6.09 -14.90 -0.31
C MET A 64 -6.30 -16.19 0.49
N ALA A 65 -7.40 -16.91 0.28
CA ALA A 65 -7.68 -18.20 0.94
C ALA A 65 -6.60 -19.28 0.70
N VAL A 66 -5.65 -19.01 -0.20
CA VAL A 66 -4.49 -19.86 -0.47
C VAL A 66 -3.23 -19.27 0.16
N TYR A 67 -2.93 -17.98 -0.10
CA TYR A 67 -1.65 -17.43 0.38
C TYR A 67 -1.64 -17.21 1.89
N GLU A 68 -2.76 -16.92 2.54
CA GLU A 68 -2.85 -16.78 4.01
C GLU A 68 -2.23 -17.95 4.76
N LYS A 69 -2.43 -19.20 4.25
CA LYS A 69 -1.92 -20.43 4.84
C LYS A 69 -0.39 -20.54 4.86
N TYR A 70 0.29 -19.72 4.04
CA TYR A 70 1.76 -19.72 4.03
C TYR A 70 2.35 -19.05 5.27
N TYR A 71 1.56 -18.28 6.03
CA TYR A 71 1.95 -17.81 7.34
C TYR A 71 2.17 -18.94 8.35
N ASP A 72 1.55 -20.14 8.16
CA ASP A 72 1.84 -21.34 8.94
C ASP A 72 3.33 -21.78 8.84
N SER A 73 4.07 -21.28 7.88
CA SER A 73 5.49 -21.54 7.73
C SER A 73 6.38 -20.77 8.71
N GLY A 74 5.83 -19.83 9.46
CA GLY A 74 6.58 -18.93 10.33
C GLY A 74 7.30 -17.78 9.62
N ILE A 75 7.10 -17.64 8.30
CA ILE A 75 7.68 -16.51 7.55
C ILE A 75 7.14 -15.17 8.07
N ASP A 76 8.00 -14.13 8.09
CA ASP A 76 7.61 -12.84 8.63
C ASP A 76 6.48 -12.19 7.82
N SER A 77 6.57 -12.22 6.49
CA SER A 77 5.63 -11.50 5.62
C SER A 77 5.26 -12.24 4.35
N LEU A 78 4.06 -11.95 3.88
CA LEU A 78 3.58 -12.28 2.54
C LEU A 78 3.14 -10.99 1.85
N PHE A 79 3.43 -10.84 0.54
CA PHE A 79 2.88 -9.74 -0.22
C PHE A 79 1.35 -9.85 -0.31
N ASP A 80 0.66 -8.80 0.14
CA ASP A 80 -0.81 -8.75 0.13
C ASP A 80 -1.35 -8.33 -1.24
N PHE A 81 -1.67 -9.32 -2.06
CA PHE A 81 -2.25 -9.13 -3.38
C PHE A 81 -3.70 -8.66 -3.36
N GLY A 82 -4.39 -8.76 -2.22
CA GLY A 82 -5.81 -8.39 -2.11
C GLY A 82 -6.06 -6.90 -2.36
N PHE A 83 -5.12 -6.06 -1.97
CA PHE A 83 -5.22 -4.61 -2.11
C PHE A 83 -4.53 -4.07 -3.37
N ALA A 84 -3.61 -4.84 -3.94
CA ALA A 84 -2.77 -4.45 -5.06
C ALA A 84 -3.47 -4.51 -6.42
N ASN A 85 -2.88 -3.81 -7.42
CA ASN A 85 -3.26 -3.84 -8.82
C ASN A 85 -4.54 -3.02 -9.15
N LYS A 86 -4.80 -2.85 -10.44
CA LYS A 86 -5.96 -2.12 -11.00
C LYS A 86 -7.33 -2.71 -10.60
N ASP A 87 -7.34 -3.99 -10.25
CA ASP A 87 -8.53 -4.76 -9.85
C ASP A 87 -8.54 -5.09 -8.34
N GLY A 88 -7.55 -4.61 -7.59
CA GLY A 88 -7.48 -4.72 -6.14
C GLY A 88 -8.40 -3.75 -5.41
N ILE A 89 -8.48 -3.90 -4.10
CA ILE A 89 -9.41 -3.14 -3.25
C ILE A 89 -9.16 -1.65 -3.37
N ILE A 90 -7.89 -1.20 -3.25
CA ILE A 90 -7.54 0.23 -3.31
C ILE A 90 -8.05 0.85 -4.61
N ALA A 91 -7.71 0.26 -5.76
CA ALA A 91 -8.11 0.80 -7.04
C ALA A 91 -9.63 0.80 -7.27
N LYS A 92 -10.34 -0.23 -6.79
CA LYS A 92 -11.81 -0.30 -6.91
C LYS A 92 -12.51 0.77 -6.07
N VAL A 93 -12.04 0.96 -4.85
CA VAL A 93 -12.58 1.93 -3.90
C VAL A 93 -12.33 3.36 -4.42
N VAL A 94 -11.11 3.69 -4.80
CA VAL A 94 -10.76 5.03 -5.33
C VAL A 94 -11.47 5.37 -6.64
N LYS A 95 -11.85 4.35 -7.44
CA LYS A 95 -12.68 4.53 -8.65
C LYS A 95 -14.19 4.62 -8.37
N GLY A 96 -14.62 4.45 -7.12
CA GLY A 96 -16.04 4.36 -6.78
C GLY A 96 -16.75 3.10 -7.29
N ASN A 97 -16.00 2.06 -7.67
CA ASN A 97 -16.56 0.77 -8.10
C ASN A 97 -16.96 -0.13 -6.94
N THR A 98 -16.53 0.21 -5.74
CA THR A 98 -16.79 -0.49 -4.48
C THR A 98 -16.88 0.58 -3.39
N PRO A 99 -17.82 0.47 -2.42
CA PRO A 99 -17.93 1.38 -1.30
C PRO A 99 -16.60 1.57 -0.55
N ALA A 100 -16.34 2.76 -0.06
CA ALA A 100 -15.13 3.05 0.71
C ALA A 100 -15.03 2.20 1.97
N SER A 101 -16.16 1.95 2.63
CA SER A 101 -16.28 1.07 3.80
C SER A 101 -15.70 -0.33 3.59
N PHE A 102 -15.64 -0.81 2.36
CA PHE A 102 -15.05 -2.12 2.07
C PHE A 102 -13.53 -2.15 2.34
N TYR A 103 -12.86 -1.00 2.26
CA TYR A 103 -11.44 -0.92 2.59
C TYR A 103 -11.20 -1.07 4.09
N SER A 104 -11.92 -0.33 4.94
CA SER A 104 -11.81 -0.38 6.41
C SER A 104 -12.16 -1.76 6.96
N GLN A 105 -13.32 -2.30 6.54
CA GLN A 105 -13.77 -3.63 6.92
C GLN A 105 -12.76 -4.71 6.52
N ARG A 106 -12.20 -4.61 5.31
CA ARG A 106 -11.23 -5.58 4.83
C ARG A 106 -9.91 -5.53 5.57
N LEU A 107 -9.44 -4.35 5.97
CA LEU A 107 -8.25 -4.20 6.83
C LEU A 107 -8.41 -4.96 8.14
N GLN A 108 -9.56 -4.83 8.81
CA GLN A 108 -9.85 -5.55 10.05
C GLN A 108 -9.96 -7.06 9.83
N GLU A 109 -10.64 -7.47 8.75
CA GLU A 109 -10.83 -8.89 8.42
C GLU A 109 -9.49 -9.62 8.18
N ILE A 110 -8.58 -9.03 7.39
CA ILE A 110 -7.30 -9.67 7.09
C ILE A 110 -6.40 -9.80 8.31
N GLU A 111 -6.45 -8.84 9.24
CA GLU A 111 -5.72 -8.94 10.50
C GLU A 111 -6.13 -10.18 11.28
N GLY A 112 -7.44 -10.44 11.39
CA GLY A 112 -7.96 -11.65 12.03
C GLY A 112 -7.55 -12.94 11.30
N ILE A 113 -7.56 -12.92 9.97
CA ILE A 113 -7.17 -14.06 9.15
C ILE A 113 -5.68 -14.37 9.31
N PHE A 114 -4.79 -13.38 9.12
CA PHE A 114 -3.35 -13.62 9.16
C PHE A 114 -2.85 -13.98 10.55
N SER A 115 -3.37 -13.31 11.59
CA SER A 115 -3.02 -13.62 12.99
C SER A 115 -3.46 -15.01 13.44
N ALA A 116 -4.50 -15.57 12.82
CA ALA A 116 -4.91 -16.97 13.07
C ALA A 116 -3.86 -17.99 12.60
N HIS A 117 -3.09 -17.66 11.57
CA HIS A 117 -2.01 -18.51 11.04
C HIS A 117 -0.65 -18.23 11.71
N ASN A 118 -0.33 -16.97 11.95
CA ASN A 118 0.91 -16.55 12.61
C ASN A 118 0.65 -15.29 13.44
N LYS A 119 0.77 -15.37 14.76
CA LYS A 119 0.54 -14.23 15.66
C LYS A 119 1.57 -13.11 15.49
N ASP A 120 2.76 -13.47 15.02
CA ASP A 120 3.88 -12.54 14.82
C ASP A 120 4.01 -12.12 13.34
N TYR A 121 2.97 -12.35 12.53
CA TYR A 121 2.98 -11.94 11.13
C TYR A 121 3.20 -10.43 11.00
N ILE A 122 3.86 -10.06 9.92
CA ILE A 122 4.00 -8.68 9.47
C ILE A 122 3.39 -8.61 8.08
N ASP A 123 2.35 -7.84 7.89
CA ASP A 123 1.79 -7.65 6.55
C ASP A 123 2.80 -6.96 5.62
N ALA A 124 2.75 -7.27 4.33
CA ALA A 124 3.58 -6.62 3.32
C ALA A 124 2.70 -5.99 2.22
N PRO A 125 1.96 -4.93 2.56
CA PRO A 125 1.12 -4.25 1.60
C PRO A 125 1.96 -3.58 0.51
N PHE A 126 1.47 -3.66 -0.72
CA PHE A 126 2.02 -2.98 -1.87
C PHE A 126 0.89 -2.63 -2.83
N TYR A 127 1.08 -1.60 -3.65
CA TYR A 127 0.04 -1.20 -4.59
C TYR A 127 0.31 -1.69 -6.01
N THR A 128 1.55 -1.51 -6.47
CA THR A 128 2.01 -2.07 -7.75
C THR A 128 3.39 -2.73 -7.61
N ASN A 129 3.79 -3.46 -8.66
CA ASN A 129 5.12 -4.03 -8.77
C ASN A 129 5.56 -4.13 -10.25
N HIS A 130 6.71 -4.75 -10.50
CA HIS A 130 7.28 -4.91 -11.83
C HIS A 130 6.50 -5.86 -12.78
N ASP A 131 5.51 -6.59 -12.26
CA ASP A 131 4.67 -7.50 -13.05
C ASP A 131 3.26 -6.92 -13.32
N MET A 132 2.94 -5.77 -12.71
CA MET A 132 1.67 -5.06 -12.84
C MET A 132 1.83 -3.76 -13.61
N GLY A 133 0.74 -3.25 -14.20
CA GLY A 133 0.72 -1.88 -14.71
C GLY A 133 0.95 -0.87 -13.57
N ARG A 134 1.62 0.22 -13.86
CA ARG A 134 1.88 1.29 -12.88
C ARG A 134 0.60 2.04 -12.53
N SER A 135 0.44 2.43 -11.27
CA SER A 135 -0.80 2.95 -10.67
C SER A 135 -1.36 4.20 -11.33
N ALA A 136 -0.52 5.14 -11.77
CA ALA A 136 -0.99 6.36 -12.43
C ALA A 136 -1.76 6.09 -13.74
N GLY A 137 -1.57 4.91 -14.34
CA GLY A 137 -2.34 4.45 -15.50
C GLY A 137 -3.72 3.89 -15.16
N TYR A 138 -4.07 3.74 -13.88
CA TYR A 138 -5.37 3.21 -13.47
C TYR A 138 -6.49 4.25 -13.47
N TYR A 139 -6.12 5.52 -13.42
CA TYR A 139 -7.02 6.65 -13.27
C TYR A 139 -7.00 7.54 -14.51
N ALA A 140 -8.16 8.09 -14.86
CA ALA A 140 -8.35 8.98 -15.99
C ALA A 140 -9.27 10.15 -15.63
N GLY A 141 -9.26 11.20 -16.45
CA GLY A 141 -10.04 12.41 -16.20
C GLY A 141 -9.32 13.41 -15.31
N GLU A 142 -10.06 14.43 -14.89
CA GLU A 142 -9.54 15.58 -14.15
C GLU A 142 -9.02 15.19 -12.76
N ASP A 143 -9.69 14.26 -12.06
CA ASP A 143 -9.32 13.82 -10.72
C ASP A 143 -8.17 12.81 -10.68
N SER A 144 -7.63 12.46 -11.82
CA SER A 144 -6.68 11.34 -11.92
C SER A 144 -5.39 11.53 -11.11
N GLU A 145 -4.98 12.76 -10.86
CA GLU A 145 -3.83 13.07 -10.00
C GLU A 145 -4.20 12.87 -8.52
N ALA A 146 -5.33 13.42 -8.09
CA ALA A 146 -5.85 13.24 -6.73
C ALA A 146 -6.07 11.76 -6.41
N GLN A 147 -6.65 11.00 -7.34
CA GLN A 147 -6.83 9.55 -7.20
C GLN A 147 -5.49 8.79 -7.13
N THR A 148 -4.49 9.20 -7.90
CA THR A 148 -3.14 8.58 -7.85
C THR A 148 -2.47 8.81 -6.51
N LYS A 149 -2.55 10.04 -5.97
CA LYS A 149 -2.05 10.43 -4.65
C LYS A 149 -2.73 9.62 -3.56
N LEU A 150 -4.08 9.66 -3.52
CA LEU A 150 -4.87 8.97 -2.51
C LEU A 150 -4.61 7.47 -2.49
N ALA A 151 -4.60 6.81 -3.66
CA ALA A 151 -4.37 5.37 -3.74
C ALA A 151 -3.02 4.94 -3.15
N GLY A 152 -1.97 5.69 -3.44
CA GLY A 152 -0.65 5.44 -2.84
C GLY A 152 -0.64 5.66 -1.33
N ALA A 153 -1.32 6.70 -0.85
CA ALA A 153 -1.46 6.93 0.59
C ALA A 153 -2.27 5.83 1.28
N MET A 154 -3.35 5.33 0.66
CA MET A 154 -4.11 4.20 1.22
C MET A 154 -3.22 2.96 1.42
N ASN A 155 -2.34 2.63 0.47
CA ASN A 155 -1.35 1.57 0.68
C ASN A 155 -0.44 1.85 1.89
N LEU A 156 -0.04 3.11 2.09
CA LEU A 156 0.81 3.52 3.21
C LEU A 156 0.08 3.55 4.56
N MET A 157 -1.26 3.60 4.57
CA MET A 157 -2.07 3.53 5.81
C MET A 157 -2.32 2.10 6.28
N MET A 158 -1.94 1.07 5.52
CA MET A 158 -2.03 -0.33 5.93
C MET A 158 -0.98 -0.68 6.98
N SER A 159 -1.22 -1.74 7.77
CA SER A 159 -0.27 -2.26 8.78
C SER A 159 0.98 -2.88 8.15
N GLY A 160 1.97 -3.20 8.96
CA GLY A 160 3.14 -3.97 8.56
C GLY A 160 4.22 -3.18 7.82
N SER A 161 4.86 -3.80 6.85
CA SER A 161 5.95 -3.25 6.04
C SER A 161 5.45 -2.89 4.64
N ALA A 162 5.02 -1.64 4.44
CA ALA A 162 4.51 -1.19 3.15
C ALA A 162 5.64 -1.05 2.11
N PHE A 163 5.37 -1.55 0.91
CA PHE A 163 6.27 -1.46 -0.23
C PHE A 163 5.77 -0.43 -1.24
N ILE A 164 6.67 0.40 -1.74
CA ILE A 164 6.44 1.34 -2.84
C ILE A 164 7.25 0.85 -4.03
N TYR A 165 6.60 0.62 -5.16
CA TYR A 165 7.32 0.34 -6.40
C TYR A 165 7.88 1.65 -6.95
N TYR A 166 9.19 1.69 -7.25
CA TYR A 166 9.86 2.90 -7.69
C TYR A 166 9.10 3.61 -8.81
N GLY A 167 8.99 4.93 -8.70
CA GLY A 167 8.26 5.77 -9.62
C GLY A 167 6.76 5.90 -9.32
N GLU A 168 6.18 5.17 -8.36
CA GLU A 168 4.83 5.46 -7.86
C GLU A 168 4.78 6.86 -7.24
N GLU A 169 5.83 7.24 -6.52
CA GLU A 169 6.00 8.55 -5.91
C GLU A 169 6.10 9.72 -6.91
N LEU A 170 6.33 9.42 -8.19
CA LEU A 170 6.28 10.39 -9.28
C LEU A 170 5.02 10.24 -10.14
N GLY A 171 4.17 9.27 -9.83
CA GLY A 171 3.04 8.93 -10.68
C GLY A 171 3.46 8.47 -12.08
N MET A 172 4.54 7.71 -12.18
CA MET A 172 5.01 7.16 -13.45
C MET A 172 3.97 6.21 -14.07
N LYS A 173 3.87 6.20 -15.38
CA LYS A 173 3.06 5.28 -16.18
C LYS A 173 3.89 4.12 -16.71
N GLY A 174 3.22 3.10 -17.19
CA GLY A 174 3.79 1.95 -17.86
C GLY A 174 2.89 0.72 -17.69
N SER A 175 2.42 0.16 -18.79
CA SER A 175 1.51 -0.99 -18.79
C SER A 175 1.68 -1.84 -20.04
N GLY A 176 0.95 -2.94 -20.14
CA GLY A 176 1.04 -3.86 -21.26
C GLY A 176 2.29 -4.73 -21.18
N LYS A 177 3.32 -4.40 -21.93
CA LYS A 177 4.60 -5.13 -21.93
C LYS A 177 5.32 -5.02 -20.59
N ASP A 178 6.12 -6.01 -20.29
CA ASP A 178 6.93 -6.02 -19.05
C ASP A 178 7.97 -4.91 -19.03
N GLU A 179 8.52 -4.59 -20.20
CA GLU A 179 9.48 -3.51 -20.42
C GLU A 179 8.91 -2.15 -20.01
N ASN A 180 7.65 -1.87 -20.34
CA ASN A 180 6.98 -0.62 -20.00
C ASN A 180 6.82 -0.43 -18.47
N LYS A 181 6.57 -1.52 -17.77
CA LYS A 181 6.45 -1.52 -16.29
C LYS A 181 7.79 -1.25 -15.60
N ARG A 182 8.89 -1.52 -16.32
CA ARG A 182 10.29 -1.39 -15.86
C ARG A 182 11.00 -0.20 -16.50
N ALA A 183 10.23 0.81 -16.94
CA ALA A 183 10.78 2.06 -17.43
C ALA A 183 11.76 2.67 -16.41
N PRO A 184 12.85 3.31 -16.86
CA PRO A 184 13.81 3.97 -15.96
C PRO A 184 13.12 5.02 -15.11
N MET A 185 13.68 5.26 -13.93
CA MET A 185 13.20 6.34 -13.06
C MET A 185 13.21 7.67 -13.79
N TYR A 186 12.12 8.40 -13.73
CA TYR A 186 11.90 9.65 -14.44
C TYR A 186 12.47 10.82 -13.64
N PHE A 187 13.80 10.90 -13.56
CA PHE A 187 14.48 11.96 -12.81
C PHE A 187 14.38 13.32 -13.49
N SER A 188 14.51 13.35 -14.82
CA SER A 188 14.46 14.57 -15.63
C SER A 188 13.62 14.36 -16.89
N SER A 189 12.98 15.41 -17.40
CA SER A 189 12.33 15.45 -18.71
C SER A 189 13.33 15.50 -19.87
N ASP A 190 14.59 15.87 -19.59
CA ASP A 190 15.68 15.77 -20.57
C ASP A 190 16.32 14.35 -20.51
N PRO A 191 16.14 13.50 -21.53
CA PRO A 191 16.70 12.14 -21.54
C PRO A 191 18.23 12.11 -21.60
N SER A 192 18.89 13.26 -21.86
CA SER A 192 20.34 13.39 -21.85
C SER A 192 20.92 13.89 -20.54
N ALA A 193 20.06 14.24 -19.56
CA ALA A 193 20.48 14.72 -18.26
C ALA A 193 21.34 13.69 -17.51
N GLU A 194 22.27 14.17 -16.68
CA GLU A 194 23.11 13.31 -15.86
C GLU A 194 22.24 12.43 -14.92
N GLY A 195 22.55 11.15 -14.86
CA GLY A 195 21.81 10.17 -14.05
C GLY A 195 20.63 9.53 -14.78
N MET A 196 20.23 10.02 -15.95
CA MET A 196 19.22 9.34 -16.76
C MET A 196 19.82 8.08 -17.40
N CYS A 197 19.02 7.00 -17.43
CA CYS A 197 19.40 5.76 -18.09
C CYS A 197 18.39 5.38 -19.18
N ARG A 198 18.83 4.57 -20.11
CA ARG A 198 17.96 4.04 -21.16
C ARG A 198 17.06 2.94 -20.61
N GLY A 199 15.81 2.93 -21.06
CA GLY A 199 14.90 1.84 -20.77
C GLY A 199 15.30 0.52 -21.47
N PRO A 200 14.56 -0.57 -21.16
CA PRO A 200 14.68 -1.81 -21.91
C PRO A 200 14.50 -1.61 -23.42
N SER A 201 15.19 -2.40 -24.23
CA SER A 201 15.21 -2.22 -25.71
C SER A 201 13.85 -2.30 -26.38
N ASP A 202 12.94 -3.07 -25.79
CA ASP A 202 11.60 -3.32 -26.33
C ASP A 202 10.52 -2.48 -25.66
N MET A 203 10.90 -1.51 -24.82
CA MET A 203 9.99 -0.56 -24.19
C MET A 203 9.33 0.31 -25.26
N ASP A 204 8.01 0.51 -25.13
CA ASP A 204 7.29 1.42 -26.00
C ASP A 204 7.66 2.88 -25.66
N ASP A 205 7.49 3.75 -26.63
CA ASP A 205 7.53 5.19 -26.40
C ASP A 205 6.18 5.66 -25.85
N PHE A 206 6.18 6.28 -24.68
CA PHE A 206 4.97 6.84 -24.06
C PHE A 206 5.32 8.03 -23.15
N GLU A 207 4.44 9.00 -23.14
CA GLU A 207 4.57 10.18 -22.28
C GLU A 207 4.21 9.83 -20.83
N MET A 208 4.99 10.36 -19.88
CA MET A 208 4.62 10.35 -18.46
C MET A 208 3.44 11.28 -18.23
N LYS A 209 2.61 10.96 -17.21
CA LYS A 209 1.37 11.68 -16.94
C LYS A 209 1.62 12.93 -16.10
N PHE A 210 2.58 12.82 -15.21
CA PHE A 210 3.00 13.89 -14.30
C PHE A 210 4.47 14.21 -14.57
N GLY A 211 4.95 15.32 -14.04
CA GLY A 211 6.30 15.78 -14.26
C GLY A 211 7.38 14.83 -13.74
N SER A 212 8.62 15.08 -14.16
CA SER A 212 9.82 14.40 -13.65
C SER A 212 10.08 14.73 -12.17
N TYR A 213 11.02 14.02 -11.55
CA TYR A 213 11.46 14.33 -10.19
C TYR A 213 11.96 15.80 -10.06
N GLU A 214 12.72 16.28 -11.06
CA GLU A 214 13.23 17.66 -11.04
C GLU A 214 12.10 18.70 -11.02
N GLU A 215 11.01 18.43 -11.71
CA GLU A 215 9.84 19.31 -11.77
C GLU A 215 8.97 19.18 -10.50
N GLN A 216 8.91 18.00 -9.90
CA GLN A 216 8.02 17.71 -8.76
C GLN A 216 8.67 17.97 -7.39
N LYS A 217 10.01 17.91 -7.27
CA LYS A 217 10.71 17.92 -5.98
C LYS A 217 10.45 19.17 -5.14
N ASP A 218 10.24 20.31 -5.78
CA ASP A 218 10.03 21.62 -5.14
C ASP A 218 8.59 22.13 -5.29
N ASP A 219 7.71 21.39 -5.96
CA ASP A 219 6.29 21.69 -6.10
C ASP A 219 5.49 21.06 -4.95
N PRO A 220 4.98 21.84 -3.97
CA PRO A 220 4.26 21.30 -2.82
C PRO A 220 2.97 20.58 -3.18
N SER A 221 2.41 20.84 -4.37
CA SER A 221 1.19 20.18 -4.87
C SER A 221 1.45 18.89 -5.62
N SER A 222 2.72 18.52 -5.89
CA SER A 222 3.09 17.37 -6.70
C SER A 222 2.74 16.01 -6.07
N VAL A 223 2.71 14.97 -6.90
CA VAL A 223 2.59 13.57 -6.44
C VAL A 223 3.75 13.21 -5.52
N TYR A 224 4.97 13.66 -5.85
CA TYR A 224 6.17 13.39 -5.06
C TYR A 224 6.08 13.95 -3.63
N GLN A 225 5.71 15.22 -3.48
CA GLN A 225 5.60 15.84 -2.15
C GLN A 225 4.45 15.24 -1.34
N TYR A 226 3.37 14.83 -1.99
CA TYR A 226 2.29 14.12 -1.34
C TYR A 226 2.74 12.76 -0.79
N TYR A 227 3.44 11.94 -1.58
CA TYR A 227 4.01 10.67 -1.12
C TYR A 227 5.02 10.86 0.02
N LYS A 228 5.88 11.87 -0.09
CA LYS A 228 6.83 12.22 0.96
C LYS A 228 6.12 12.54 2.28
N LYS A 229 5.02 13.31 2.23
CA LYS A 229 4.18 13.63 3.39
C LYS A 229 3.49 12.37 3.93
N ALA A 230 2.98 11.49 3.07
CA ALA A 230 2.36 10.24 3.48
C ALA A 230 3.34 9.29 4.19
N VAL A 231 4.56 9.16 3.67
CA VAL A 231 5.65 8.40 4.31
C VAL A 231 6.05 9.04 5.65
N TYR A 232 6.10 10.37 5.72
CA TYR A 232 6.36 11.09 6.96
C TYR A 232 5.32 10.75 8.03
N TYR A 233 4.02 10.82 7.74
CA TYR A 233 2.97 10.50 8.70
C TYR A 233 2.96 9.01 9.10
N ARG A 234 3.20 8.10 8.16
CA ARG A 234 3.38 6.68 8.49
C ARG A 234 4.49 6.45 9.53
N ASN A 235 5.56 7.25 9.47
CA ASN A 235 6.67 7.15 10.43
C ASN A 235 6.38 7.91 11.74
N LEU A 236 5.67 9.02 11.65
CA LEU A 236 5.27 9.83 12.82
C LEU A 236 4.29 9.07 13.72
N TYR A 237 3.37 8.32 13.11
CA TYR A 237 2.33 7.56 13.81
C TYR A 237 2.66 6.06 13.78
N PRO A 238 3.33 5.51 14.81
CA PRO A 238 3.65 4.08 14.87
C PRO A 238 2.42 3.19 14.82
N GLU A 239 1.25 3.69 15.23
CA GLU A 239 -0.05 3.02 15.17
C GLU A 239 -0.40 2.58 13.75
N ILE A 240 -0.03 3.36 12.73
CA ILE A 240 -0.31 3.01 11.33
C ILE A 240 0.32 1.67 10.97
N ARG A 241 1.59 1.46 11.32
CA ARG A 241 2.35 0.27 10.92
C ARG A 241 2.27 -0.90 11.90
N LYS A 242 2.03 -0.62 13.19
CA LYS A 242 2.07 -1.61 14.28
C LYS A 242 0.73 -1.83 14.95
N GLY A 243 -0.21 -0.89 14.79
CA GLY A 243 -1.49 -0.92 15.47
C GLY A 243 -2.42 -1.99 14.90
N THR A 244 -3.23 -2.56 15.78
CA THR A 244 -4.39 -3.35 15.41
C THR A 244 -5.46 -2.48 14.77
N VAL A 245 -6.25 -3.07 13.87
CA VAL A 245 -7.29 -2.35 13.12
C VAL A 245 -8.66 -2.65 13.71
N ASN A 246 -9.45 -1.60 13.95
CA ASN A 246 -10.87 -1.71 14.21
C ASN A 246 -11.59 -0.76 13.25
N ASP A 247 -12.56 -1.25 12.50
CA ASP A 247 -13.41 -0.39 11.67
C ASP A 247 -14.26 0.54 12.54
N LEU A 248 -14.70 1.64 11.94
CA LEU A 248 -15.59 2.62 12.56
C LEU A 248 -16.87 2.68 11.70
N PRO A 249 -17.76 1.69 11.83
CA PRO A 249 -18.90 1.53 10.92
C PRO A 249 -19.89 2.72 10.96
N GLU A 250 -19.91 3.48 12.04
CA GLU A 250 -20.73 4.69 12.17
C GLU A 250 -20.29 5.84 11.25
N TYR A 251 -19.04 5.80 10.76
CA TYR A 251 -18.48 6.79 9.82
C TYR A 251 -18.23 6.21 8.43
N ASP A 252 -18.31 4.88 8.30
CA ASP A 252 -18.15 4.19 7.02
C ASP A 252 -19.33 4.47 6.08
N SER A 253 -19.04 4.68 4.79
CA SER A 253 -20.03 4.92 3.74
C SER A 253 -19.51 4.49 2.36
N ASP A 254 -20.26 4.82 1.33
CA ASP A 254 -19.78 4.66 -0.05
C ASP A 254 -18.57 5.58 -0.35
N SER A 255 -18.50 6.74 0.31
CA SER A 255 -17.49 7.77 0.08
C SER A 255 -16.41 7.85 1.15
N VAL A 256 -16.65 7.34 2.36
CA VAL A 256 -15.72 7.44 3.48
C VAL A 256 -15.37 6.05 4.01
N ALA A 257 -14.09 5.77 4.12
CA ALA A 257 -13.55 4.65 4.88
C ALA A 257 -13.02 5.15 6.22
N ALA A 258 -13.42 4.51 7.31
CA ALA A 258 -13.07 4.94 8.65
C ALA A 258 -12.60 3.76 9.52
N PHE A 259 -11.47 3.91 10.19
CA PHE A 259 -10.94 2.89 11.08
C PHE A 259 -10.03 3.49 12.15
N THR A 260 -9.87 2.77 13.25
CA THR A 260 -8.93 3.08 14.32
C THR A 260 -7.73 2.16 14.25
N LYS A 261 -6.55 2.72 14.43
CA LYS A 261 -5.30 2.01 14.67
C LYS A 261 -4.92 2.12 16.13
N THR A 262 -4.80 0.99 16.82
CA THR A 262 -4.44 0.96 18.26
C THR A 262 -3.07 0.31 18.42
N TRP A 263 -2.12 1.06 19.00
CA TRP A 263 -0.79 0.59 19.36
C TRP A 263 -0.46 0.99 20.80
N GLU A 264 -0.27 -0.01 21.68
CA GLU A 264 -0.15 0.20 23.11
C GLU A 264 -1.38 0.96 23.65
N GLU A 265 -1.20 2.11 24.26
CA GLU A 265 -2.30 2.96 24.75
C GLU A 265 -2.71 4.06 23.76
N LEU A 266 -2.06 4.11 22.58
CA LEU A 266 -2.30 5.14 21.57
C LEU A 266 -3.36 4.69 20.58
N GLN A 267 -4.28 5.58 20.27
CA GLN A 267 -5.32 5.38 19.25
C GLN A 267 -5.26 6.50 18.23
N LEU A 268 -5.11 6.12 16.96
CA LEU A 268 -5.18 7.01 15.82
C LEU A 268 -6.39 6.62 14.97
N HIS A 269 -7.32 7.53 14.81
CA HIS A 269 -8.47 7.35 13.94
C HIS A 269 -8.15 7.92 12.57
N VAL A 270 -8.33 7.10 11.54
CA VAL A 270 -8.03 7.44 10.14
C VAL A 270 -9.34 7.45 9.38
N LEU A 271 -9.71 8.59 8.82
CA LEU A 271 -10.88 8.74 7.96
C LEU A 271 -10.44 9.18 6.57
N ILE A 272 -10.92 8.50 5.55
CA ILE A 272 -10.49 8.66 4.16
C ILE A 272 -11.71 8.99 3.31
N ASN A 273 -11.76 10.17 2.75
CA ASN A 273 -12.73 10.53 1.72
C ASN A 273 -12.18 10.09 0.35
N VAL A 274 -12.85 9.13 -0.29
CA VAL A 274 -12.44 8.61 -1.61
C VAL A 274 -13.20 9.26 -2.77
N SER A 275 -14.06 10.21 -2.47
CA SER A 275 -14.91 10.90 -3.48
C SER A 275 -14.34 12.25 -3.90
N GLY A 276 -14.78 12.74 -5.05
CA GLY A 276 -14.50 14.09 -5.53
C GLY A 276 -15.35 15.20 -4.87
N GLU A 277 -16.10 14.88 -3.83
CA GLU A 277 -16.97 15.80 -3.10
C GLU A 277 -16.51 15.90 -1.64
N THR A 278 -16.61 17.08 -1.04
CA THR A 278 -16.36 17.28 0.38
C THR A 278 -17.37 16.49 1.22
N GLN A 279 -16.89 15.75 2.22
CA GLN A 279 -17.71 14.99 3.14
C GLN A 279 -17.76 15.67 4.50
N THR A 280 -18.95 15.77 5.11
CA THR A 280 -19.13 16.30 6.46
C THR A 280 -19.74 15.24 7.36
N LEU A 281 -19.07 14.93 8.45
CA LEU A 281 -19.41 13.90 9.43
C LEU A 281 -19.64 14.52 10.79
N ALA A 282 -20.80 14.28 11.39
CA ALA A 282 -21.01 14.61 12.79
C ALA A 282 -20.31 13.59 13.69
N LEU A 283 -19.34 14.02 14.47
CA LEU A 283 -18.62 13.12 15.38
C LEU A 283 -19.56 12.67 16.52
N GLN A 284 -19.64 11.33 16.67
CA GLN A 284 -20.44 10.69 17.72
C GLN A 284 -19.64 10.60 19.03
N GLU A 285 -20.28 10.10 20.09
CA GLU A 285 -19.73 10.06 21.46
C GLU A 285 -18.31 9.44 21.53
N ASN A 286 -18.02 8.43 20.71
CA ASN A 286 -16.72 7.76 20.66
C ASN A 286 -15.57 8.63 20.11
N LEU A 287 -15.86 9.62 19.28
CA LEU A 287 -14.88 10.56 18.71
C LEU A 287 -15.17 12.03 19.06
N GLN A 288 -16.16 12.31 19.89
CA GLN A 288 -16.58 13.68 20.22
C GLN A 288 -15.46 14.52 20.85
N GLU A 289 -14.56 13.89 21.60
CA GLU A 289 -13.42 14.54 22.25
C GLU A 289 -12.12 14.39 21.41
N ALA A 290 -12.19 13.79 20.23
CA ALA A 290 -11.01 13.61 19.37
C ALA A 290 -10.61 14.96 18.74
N ALA A 291 -9.30 15.20 18.69
CA ALA A 291 -8.72 16.36 18.03
C ALA A 291 -8.25 16.01 16.62
N LEU A 292 -8.48 16.92 15.68
CA LEU A 292 -7.86 16.86 14.36
C LEU A 292 -6.37 17.18 14.51
N GLU A 293 -5.50 16.19 14.26
CA GLU A 293 -4.05 16.38 14.39
C GLU A 293 -3.40 16.77 13.05
N ASN A 294 -3.73 16.05 12.00
CA ASN A 294 -3.09 16.19 10.70
C ASN A 294 -3.98 15.66 9.57
N GLY A 295 -3.56 15.90 8.34
CA GLY A 295 -4.19 15.33 7.17
C GLY A 295 -3.30 15.30 5.93
N LEU A 296 -3.71 14.49 4.97
CA LEU A 296 -3.16 14.41 3.62
C LEU A 296 -4.25 14.91 2.66
N TYR A 297 -3.98 16.02 1.99
CA TYR A 297 -4.93 16.65 1.08
C TYR A 297 -4.34 16.68 -0.32
N THR A 298 -5.16 16.43 -1.31
CA THR A 298 -4.74 16.37 -2.72
C THR A 298 -4.86 17.72 -3.44
N GLY A 299 -5.62 18.65 -2.85
CA GLY A 299 -5.81 20.03 -3.29
C GLY A 299 -5.38 21.03 -2.21
N GLU A 300 -5.86 22.27 -2.37
CA GLU A 300 -5.58 23.40 -1.44
C GLU A 300 -6.48 23.38 -0.19
N GLU A 301 -7.63 22.71 -0.26
CA GLU A 301 -8.55 22.61 0.86
C GLU A 301 -8.01 21.65 1.92
N GLU A 302 -8.14 22.06 3.19
CA GLU A 302 -7.77 21.24 4.35
C GLU A 302 -9.04 20.83 5.12
N ALA A 303 -8.92 19.79 5.91
CA ALA A 303 -10.00 19.36 6.80
C ALA A 303 -10.23 20.39 7.92
N ASP A 304 -11.46 20.50 8.35
CA ASP A 304 -11.88 21.31 9.50
C ASP A 304 -12.69 20.49 10.49
N LEU A 305 -12.50 20.78 11.77
CA LEU A 305 -13.28 20.19 12.85
C LEU A 305 -13.86 21.32 13.70
N THR A 306 -15.12 21.67 13.43
CA THR A 306 -15.82 22.73 14.12
C THR A 306 -17.13 22.23 14.72
N GLU A 307 -17.37 22.52 15.97
CA GLU A 307 -18.62 22.18 16.70
C GLU A 307 -19.00 20.68 16.60
N GLY A 308 -18.01 19.79 16.58
CA GLY A 308 -18.20 18.35 16.48
C GLY A 308 -18.53 17.86 15.05
N ASN A 309 -18.43 18.72 14.05
CA ASN A 309 -18.55 18.36 12.65
C ASN A 309 -17.17 18.34 12.01
N LEU A 310 -16.77 17.18 11.47
CA LEU A 310 -15.55 16.99 10.71
C LEU A 310 -15.85 17.14 9.23
N THR A 311 -15.17 18.07 8.58
CA THR A 311 -15.23 18.26 7.13
C THR A 311 -13.94 17.71 6.51
N ILE A 312 -14.06 16.79 5.56
CA ILE A 312 -12.95 16.14 4.86
C ILE A 312 -13.03 16.54 3.37
N PRO A 313 -12.03 17.25 2.84
CA PRO A 313 -12.03 17.66 1.44
C PRO A 313 -11.97 16.46 0.48
N PRO A 314 -12.22 16.67 -0.83
CA PRO A 314 -12.12 15.64 -1.84
C PRO A 314 -10.78 14.89 -1.79
N TYR A 315 -10.85 13.56 -1.86
CA TYR A 315 -9.67 12.69 -1.84
C TYR A 315 -8.71 12.96 -0.66
N GLY A 316 -9.26 13.38 0.49
CA GLY A 316 -8.53 13.71 1.70
C GLY A 316 -8.44 12.54 2.68
N ILE A 317 -7.35 12.48 3.44
CA ILE A 317 -7.18 11.60 4.62
C ILE A 317 -7.01 12.50 5.84
N VAL A 318 -7.71 12.19 6.92
CA VAL A 318 -7.55 12.90 8.19
C VAL A 318 -7.14 11.95 9.30
N PHE A 319 -6.37 12.48 10.23
CA PHE A 319 -5.92 11.81 11.43
C PHE A 319 -6.52 12.51 12.63
N LEU A 320 -7.38 11.78 13.37
CA LEU A 320 -7.91 12.24 14.65
C LEU A 320 -7.25 11.45 15.77
N ARG A 321 -7.03 12.10 16.89
CA ARG A 321 -6.54 11.46 18.09
C ARG A 321 -7.49 11.70 19.24
N SER A 322 -7.92 10.65 19.90
CA SER A 322 -8.62 10.74 21.16
C SER A 322 -7.62 11.06 22.28
N GLY A 323 -7.98 11.98 23.16
CA GLY A 323 -7.18 12.24 24.36
C GLY A 323 -7.01 10.96 25.18
N MET A 324 -5.82 10.75 25.73
CA MET A 324 -5.61 9.70 26.71
C MET A 324 -6.55 9.98 27.91
N LYS A 325 -7.44 9.02 28.21
CA LYS A 325 -8.22 9.04 29.47
C LYS A 325 -7.36 8.63 30.62
#